data_9bed1393d483a063b1261b65092616a2
#
_entry.id   9bed1393d483a063b1261b65092616a2
#
_cell.length_a   1.000
_cell.length_b   1.000
_cell.length_c   1.000
_cell.angle_alpha   90.00
_cell.angle_beta   90.00
_cell.angle_gamma   90.00
#
_symmetry.space_group_name_H-M   'P 1'
#
loop_
_entity.id
_entity.type
_entity.pdbx_description
1 polymer ?
#
loop_
_entity_poly.entity_id
_entity_poly.type
_entity_poly.pdbx_seq_one_letter_code
_entity_poly.pdbx_strand_id
1 'polypeptide(L)'
;ELKQLELEWHKNSENGYRPLTILPAVELTAPDNTHIIAIFRENASASHIEQFIGQLNPPQGQQNHQLVLGTATNIIIRQAKANSEDILIIPAHVDKAKGIFQNTNQIAVENVFKEEPHAIELVGNIDDLKPYQKNLIEHLAHVKGSDAHSINEMGRSYTWVKMSEPSFDGIKHALLDPKHCIIRSPQTPPAFPTEQITKLSIKSKLCQDQSGSPISIRFSPWYSALIGSRGSGKSTIVEAIRLGLRRDTDKYIPQEQKNTIRLFKEGALDTDSEISLEYRKINDLYKLTWSKQETKLYHRDSSGKWEPEETYSPSRFPISIYSQKMLYEIATEPNAFLSVIDSSPVVNYEDWDKKRITLEDSYKRSCSEHRHAIRNLEELTVIQGQYDDVKRKLKLLEKAGLKSLQERLSQLKAIEQNLVRNISSQELLICELNNIKHQNVLNIHEGLTPKEAEFNTHITEFNDSYMNDLNIIIEKYTAKLARIKSHPYYLEIQGETQ
;
A
#
# COMPACT_ATOMS: atom_id res chain seq x y z
N GLU A 1 11.75 35.01 19.21
CA GLU A 1 12.60 33.85 19.53
C GLU A 1 12.00 32.55 19.05
N LEU A 2 10.77 32.13 19.48
CA LEU A 2 10.16 30.86 19.07
C LEU A 2 9.98 30.74 17.54
N LYS A 3 9.54 31.80 16.84
CA LYS A 3 9.44 31.81 15.38
C LYS A 3 10.80 31.65 14.69
N GLN A 4 11.86 32.19 15.28
CA GLN A 4 13.21 32.10 14.75
C GLN A 4 13.76 30.68 14.93
N LEU A 5 13.55 30.08 16.09
CA LEU A 5 13.88 28.66 16.35
C LEU A 5 13.11 27.72 15.43
N GLU A 6 11.82 27.96 15.19
CA GLU A 6 11.02 27.18 14.26
C GLU A 6 11.57 27.23 12.84
N LEU A 7 11.94 28.43 12.36
CA LEU A 7 12.56 28.59 11.05
C LEU A 7 13.92 27.86 10.92
N GLU A 8 14.71 27.84 11.98
CA GLU A 8 15.99 27.10 12.02
C GLU A 8 15.75 25.59 11.96
N TRP A 9 14.80 25.08 12.74
CA TRP A 9 14.44 23.66 12.75
C TRP A 9 13.81 23.21 11.42
N HIS A 10 12.99 24.07 10.81
CA HIS A 10 12.43 23.80 9.50
C HIS A 10 13.50 23.69 8.40
N LYS A 11 14.55 24.50 8.46
CA LYS A 11 15.68 24.42 7.53
C LYS A 11 16.51 23.15 7.70
N ASN A 12 16.67 22.69 8.94
CA ASN A 12 17.49 21.54 9.29
C ASN A 12 16.74 20.20 9.21
N SER A 13 15.42 20.19 9.00
CA SER A 13 14.47 19.07 8.83
C SER A 13 14.96 17.71 9.37
N GLU A 14 15.29 17.69 10.68
CA GLU A 14 15.69 16.45 11.34
C GLU A 14 14.50 15.51 11.54
N ASN A 15 14.80 14.22 11.66
CA ASN A 15 13.83 13.13 11.75
C ASN A 15 12.74 13.40 12.81
N GLY A 16 11.48 13.49 12.36
CA GLY A 16 10.31 13.66 13.21
C GLY A 16 9.83 15.10 13.41
N TYR A 17 10.56 16.10 12.91
CA TYR A 17 10.11 17.49 12.99
C TYR A 17 8.85 17.72 12.15
N ARG A 18 7.87 18.41 12.75
CA ARG A 18 6.64 18.88 12.04
C ARG A 18 6.62 20.40 12.12
N PRO A 19 6.43 21.09 10.99
CA PRO A 19 6.32 22.56 11.00
C PRO A 19 5.22 23.04 11.96
N LEU A 20 5.55 24.04 12.76
CA LEU A 20 4.62 24.67 13.69
C LEU A 20 4.22 26.04 13.17
N THR A 21 2.93 26.36 13.23
CA THR A 21 2.43 27.71 13.03
C THR A 21 2.27 28.38 14.37
N ILE A 22 3.07 29.42 14.61
CA ILE A 22 3.08 30.18 15.86
C ILE A 22 2.37 31.49 15.64
N LEU A 23 1.22 31.68 16.31
CA LEU A 23 0.47 32.92 16.28
C LEU A 23 0.81 33.75 17.52
N PRO A 24 1.04 35.07 17.38
CA PRO A 24 1.17 35.96 18.53
C PRO A 24 -0.17 36.03 19.27
N ALA A 25 -0.13 35.96 20.58
CA ALA A 25 -1.34 36.08 21.42
C ALA A 25 -1.00 36.77 22.73
N VAL A 26 -2.02 37.32 23.37
CA VAL A 26 -1.95 37.93 24.70
C VAL A 26 -3.16 37.52 25.52
N GLU A 27 -2.94 37.19 26.77
CA GLU A 27 -4.02 37.05 27.74
C GLU A 27 -4.21 38.39 28.48
N LEU A 28 -5.44 38.93 28.45
CA LEU A 28 -5.85 40.19 29.02
C LEU A 28 -6.67 39.92 30.26
N THR A 29 -6.48 40.73 31.31
CA THR A 29 -7.31 40.70 32.52
C THR A 29 -8.20 41.93 32.58
N ALA A 30 -9.50 41.76 32.56
CA ALA A 30 -10.47 42.84 32.68
C ALA A 30 -10.69 43.26 34.16
N PRO A 31 -11.35 44.42 34.47
CA PRO A 31 -11.56 44.92 35.83
C PRO A 31 -12.38 43.97 36.73
N ASP A 32 -13.19 43.13 36.14
CA ASP A 32 -13.96 42.07 36.82
C ASP A 32 -13.17 40.79 37.05
N ASN A 33 -11.84 40.84 36.84
CA ASN A 33 -10.91 39.72 36.96
C ASN A 33 -11.19 38.59 35.96
N THR A 34 -11.87 38.88 34.84
CA THR A 34 -12.09 37.94 33.75
C THR A 34 -10.90 37.95 32.82
N HIS A 35 -10.42 36.75 32.46
CA HIS A 35 -9.36 36.57 31.49
C HIS A 35 -9.92 36.43 30.05
N ILE A 36 -9.22 37.02 29.10
CA ILE A 36 -9.61 37.06 27.69
C ILE A 36 -8.36 36.85 26.84
N ILE A 37 -8.37 35.90 25.92
CA ILE A 37 -7.28 35.63 24.98
C ILE A 37 -7.57 36.41 23.69
N ALA A 38 -6.59 37.23 23.27
CA ALA A 38 -6.56 37.86 21.96
C ALA A 38 -5.42 37.23 21.12
N ILE A 39 -5.78 36.61 20.00
CA ILE A 39 -4.86 35.97 19.05
C ILE A 39 -4.75 36.85 17.82
N PHE A 40 -3.53 37.13 17.39
CA PHE A 40 -3.25 38.02 16.26
C PHE A 40 -2.73 37.20 15.05
N ARG A 41 -2.80 37.85 13.88
CA ARG A 41 -2.21 37.23 12.64
C ARG A 41 -0.74 36.91 12.81
N GLU A 42 -0.24 36.00 11.97
CA GLU A 42 1.14 35.53 11.94
C GLU A 42 2.17 36.65 11.84
N ASN A 43 1.84 37.71 11.11
CA ASN A 43 2.72 38.85 10.84
C ASN A 43 2.56 40.01 11.82
N ALA A 44 1.71 39.85 12.86
CA ALA A 44 1.54 40.91 13.87
C ALA A 44 2.86 41.17 14.60
N SER A 45 3.26 42.45 14.65
CA SER A 45 4.43 42.90 15.40
C SER A 45 4.06 43.23 16.87
N ALA A 46 5.07 43.31 17.73
CA ALA A 46 4.85 43.77 19.11
C ALA A 46 4.15 45.12 19.17
N SER A 47 4.45 46.05 18.28
CA SER A 47 3.80 47.36 18.22
C SER A 47 2.32 47.29 17.87
N HIS A 48 1.87 46.36 17.06
CA HIS A 48 0.46 46.13 16.77
C HIS A 48 -0.29 45.65 18.04
N ILE A 49 0.33 44.75 18.80
CA ILE A 49 -0.23 44.23 20.05
C ILE A 49 -0.30 45.35 21.10
N GLU A 50 0.80 46.11 21.25
CA GLU A 50 0.86 47.28 22.17
C GLU A 50 -0.14 48.35 21.81
N GLN A 51 -0.36 48.63 20.53
CA GLN A 51 -1.37 49.57 20.07
C GLN A 51 -2.78 49.11 20.46
N PHE A 52 -3.11 47.83 20.29
CA PHE A 52 -4.38 47.26 20.70
C PHE A 52 -4.57 47.37 22.23
N ILE A 53 -3.55 46.95 23.02
CA ILE A 53 -3.56 47.06 24.49
C ILE A 53 -3.72 48.52 24.93
N GLY A 54 -3.04 49.45 24.28
CA GLY A 54 -3.11 50.89 24.57
C GLY A 54 -4.53 51.47 24.45
N GLN A 55 -5.33 50.93 23.55
CA GLN A 55 -6.76 51.34 23.41
C GLN A 55 -7.66 50.83 24.55
N LEU A 56 -7.17 49.85 25.33
CA LEU A 56 -7.92 49.23 26.44
C LEU A 56 -7.65 49.87 27.81
N ASN A 57 -7.15 51.09 27.85
CA ASN A 57 -6.83 51.84 29.06
C ASN A 57 -5.98 51.04 30.06
N PRO A 58 -4.74 50.64 29.70
CA PRO A 58 -3.85 49.96 30.61
C PRO A 58 -3.46 50.91 31.72
N PRO A 59 -3.29 50.45 32.99
CA PRO A 59 -2.88 51.29 34.10
C PRO A 59 -1.46 51.85 33.87
N GLN A 60 -1.28 53.14 34.14
CA GLN A 60 0.03 53.79 33.99
C GLN A 60 0.99 53.35 35.09
N GLY A 61 2.20 52.97 34.70
CA GLY A 61 3.32 52.71 35.62
C GLY A 61 3.42 51.33 36.25
N GLN A 62 2.55 50.36 35.85
CA GLN A 62 2.72 48.99 36.31
C GLN A 62 3.47 48.13 35.25
N GLN A 63 4.66 47.68 35.61
CA GLN A 63 5.48 46.74 34.82
C GLN A 63 5.25 45.28 35.22
N ASN A 64 4.10 44.92 35.78
CA ASN A 64 3.82 43.58 36.27
C ASN A 64 3.15 42.69 35.24
N HIS A 65 3.50 41.42 35.29
CA HIS A 65 2.96 40.34 34.41
C HIS A 65 1.44 40.09 34.53
N GLN A 66 0.71 40.80 35.40
CA GLN A 66 -0.74 40.73 35.54
C GLN A 66 -1.33 42.17 35.45
N LEU A 67 -1.39 42.66 34.24
CA LEU A 67 -1.98 43.98 33.95
C LEU A 67 -3.48 43.89 33.93
N VAL A 68 -4.15 44.45 34.95
CA VAL A 68 -5.63 44.60 34.96
C VAL A 68 -5.98 45.84 34.14
N LEU A 69 -6.71 45.68 33.06
CA LEU A 69 -7.13 46.76 32.18
C LEU A 69 -8.21 47.63 32.82
N GLY A 70 -8.31 48.90 32.39
CA GLY A 70 -9.40 49.78 32.80
C GLY A 70 -10.70 49.61 31.98
N THR A 71 -10.70 48.74 31.02
CA THR A 71 -11.80 48.55 30.06
C THR A 71 -12.60 47.28 30.37
N ALA A 72 -13.91 47.38 30.42
CA ALA A 72 -14.81 46.27 30.72
C ALA A 72 -14.77 45.18 29.64
N THR A 73 -14.99 43.91 30.05
CA THR A 73 -14.93 42.71 29.21
C THR A 73 -15.70 42.81 27.89
N ASN A 74 -16.96 43.28 27.93
CA ASN A 74 -17.77 43.45 26.73
C ASN A 74 -17.19 44.49 25.74
N ILE A 75 -16.59 45.58 26.26
CA ILE A 75 -15.95 46.60 25.42
C ILE A 75 -14.66 46.06 24.78
N ILE A 76 -13.87 45.28 25.52
CA ILE A 76 -12.69 44.60 24.97
C ILE A 76 -13.07 43.72 23.80
N ILE A 77 -14.11 42.90 23.94
CA ILE A 77 -14.61 42.04 22.89
C ILE A 77 -15.10 42.86 21.69
N ARG A 78 -15.88 43.89 21.91
CA ARG A 78 -16.35 44.79 20.85
C ARG A 78 -15.20 45.41 20.04
N GLN A 79 -14.20 45.92 20.73
CA GLN A 79 -13.02 46.52 20.08
C GLN A 79 -12.21 45.50 19.27
N ALA A 80 -12.02 44.29 19.80
CA ALA A 80 -11.37 43.22 19.07
C ALA A 80 -12.19 42.74 17.85
N LYS A 81 -13.53 42.69 17.98
CA LYS A 81 -14.43 42.35 16.86
C LYS A 81 -14.43 43.41 15.76
N ALA A 82 -14.27 44.68 16.11
CA ALA A 82 -14.10 45.76 15.13
C ALA A 82 -12.82 45.57 14.28
N ASN A 83 -11.83 44.85 14.80
CA ASN A 83 -10.58 44.47 14.12
C ASN A 83 -10.54 42.99 13.81
N SER A 84 -11.66 42.33 13.54
CA SER A 84 -11.78 40.87 13.40
C SER A 84 -11.01 40.27 12.22
N GLU A 85 -10.53 41.10 11.30
CA GLU A 85 -9.62 40.65 10.24
C GLU A 85 -8.23 40.29 10.77
N ASP A 86 -7.81 40.90 11.90
CA ASP A 86 -6.46 40.77 12.45
C ASP A 86 -6.43 40.19 13.89
N ILE A 87 -7.59 40.11 14.56
CA ILE A 87 -7.70 39.68 15.96
C ILE A 87 -8.84 38.68 16.15
N LEU A 88 -8.53 37.51 16.71
CA LEU A 88 -9.52 36.58 17.27
C LEU A 88 -9.59 36.77 18.76
N ILE A 89 -10.81 36.93 19.31
CA ILE A 89 -11.06 37.17 20.73
C ILE A 89 -11.80 35.99 21.33
N ILE A 90 -11.30 35.48 22.46
CA ILE A 90 -11.77 34.26 23.12
C ILE A 90 -11.80 34.51 24.64
N PRO A 91 -12.96 34.63 25.30
CA PRO A 91 -13.04 34.56 26.75
C PRO A 91 -12.39 33.27 27.27
N ALA A 92 -11.39 33.43 28.15
CA ALA A 92 -10.60 32.32 28.65
C ALA A 92 -11.33 31.56 29.78
N HIS A 93 -11.13 30.24 29.84
CA HIS A 93 -11.59 29.32 30.89
C HIS A 93 -12.89 29.78 31.59
N VAL A 94 -13.94 30.04 30.79
CA VAL A 94 -15.20 30.73 31.22
C VAL A 94 -15.86 30.10 32.45
N ASP A 95 -15.67 28.83 32.69
CA ASP A 95 -16.19 28.01 33.77
C ASP A 95 -15.27 27.91 35.01
N LYS A 96 -14.11 28.57 35.02
CA LYS A 96 -13.12 28.52 36.11
C LYS A 96 -13.02 29.84 36.89
N ALA A 97 -12.18 29.86 37.90
CA ALA A 97 -12.11 30.95 38.89
C ALA A 97 -11.93 32.37 38.33
N LYS A 98 -11.21 32.52 37.23
CA LYS A 98 -11.02 33.79 36.51
C LYS A 98 -11.84 33.88 35.23
N GLY A 99 -12.85 33.03 35.11
CA GLY A 99 -13.76 32.97 33.95
C GLY A 99 -15.00 33.81 34.19
N ILE A 100 -15.61 34.28 33.09
CA ILE A 100 -16.76 35.18 33.10
C ILE A 100 -17.96 34.59 33.84
N PHE A 101 -18.17 33.28 33.88
CA PHE A 101 -19.30 32.65 34.55
C PHE A 101 -19.18 32.60 36.07
N GLN A 102 -17.98 32.78 36.60
CA GLN A 102 -17.73 32.74 38.04
C GLN A 102 -17.61 34.15 38.67
N ASN A 103 -17.13 35.11 37.92
CA ASN A 103 -16.75 36.44 38.46
C ASN A 103 -17.82 37.49 38.26
N THR A 104 -18.86 37.24 37.44
CA THR A 104 -19.82 38.25 37.07
C THR A 104 -21.27 37.79 37.30
N ASN A 105 -22.17 38.78 37.46
CA ASN A 105 -23.61 38.49 37.53
C ASN A 105 -24.19 38.17 36.15
N GLN A 106 -25.37 37.58 36.11
CA GLN A 106 -26.00 37.14 34.88
C GLN A 106 -26.14 38.27 33.84
N ILE A 107 -26.53 39.48 34.23
CA ILE A 107 -26.72 40.61 33.30
C ILE A 107 -25.38 40.97 32.63
N ALA A 108 -24.29 40.99 33.39
CA ALA A 108 -22.99 41.30 32.85
C ALA A 108 -22.51 40.19 31.90
N VAL A 109 -22.75 38.91 32.24
CA VAL A 109 -22.48 37.77 31.35
C VAL A 109 -23.23 37.91 30.03
N GLU A 110 -24.55 38.18 30.08
CA GLU A 110 -25.39 38.39 28.89
C GLU A 110 -24.87 39.54 28.01
N ASN A 111 -24.44 40.65 28.63
CA ASN A 111 -23.87 41.78 27.89
C ASN A 111 -22.53 41.44 27.20
N VAL A 112 -21.71 40.58 27.81
CA VAL A 112 -20.48 40.11 27.19
C VAL A 112 -20.77 39.24 25.96
N PHE A 113 -21.71 38.31 26.07
CA PHE A 113 -22.04 37.41 24.96
C PHE A 113 -22.87 38.05 23.84
N LYS A 114 -23.52 39.19 24.08
CA LYS A 114 -24.12 40.03 23.02
C LYS A 114 -23.09 40.58 22.03
N GLU A 115 -21.83 40.67 22.42
CA GLU A 115 -20.73 41.10 21.53
C GLU A 115 -20.22 39.99 20.64
N GLU A 116 -20.74 38.74 20.79
CA GLU A 116 -20.41 37.56 19.94
C GLU A 116 -18.92 37.32 19.80
N PRO A 117 -18.17 36.89 20.84
CA PRO A 117 -16.78 36.54 20.73
C PRO A 117 -16.61 35.42 19.69
N HIS A 118 -15.40 35.26 19.10
CA HIS A 118 -15.15 34.27 18.05
C HIS A 118 -15.25 32.82 18.56
N ALA A 119 -14.92 32.59 19.83
CA ALA A 119 -15.00 31.32 20.52
C ALA A 119 -15.02 31.55 22.02
N ILE A 120 -15.20 30.52 22.81
CA ILE A 120 -14.97 30.50 24.25
C ILE A 120 -14.01 29.36 24.61
N GLU A 121 -13.20 29.57 25.64
CA GLU A 121 -12.47 28.47 26.23
C GLU A 121 -13.29 27.85 27.37
N LEU A 122 -13.72 26.62 27.18
CA LEU A 122 -14.47 25.83 28.17
C LEU A 122 -13.63 24.65 28.64
N VAL A 123 -13.21 24.67 29.90
CA VAL A 123 -12.32 23.64 30.46
C VAL A 123 -13.08 22.40 30.89
N GLY A 124 -14.23 22.57 31.53
CA GLY A 124 -15.10 21.48 32.01
C GLY A 124 -16.11 20.98 30.99
N ASN A 125 -17.16 20.34 31.48
CA ASN A 125 -18.23 19.85 30.64
C ASN A 125 -19.32 20.92 30.50
N ILE A 126 -19.91 21.06 29.31
CA ILE A 126 -21.05 21.92 29.04
C ILE A 126 -22.26 21.56 29.93
N ASP A 127 -22.37 20.27 30.28
CA ASP A 127 -23.48 19.78 31.10
C ASP A 127 -23.48 20.32 32.54
N ASP A 128 -22.32 20.74 33.04
CA ASP A 128 -22.15 21.31 34.36
C ASP A 128 -22.59 22.79 34.45
N LEU A 129 -22.84 23.43 33.32
CA LEU A 129 -23.22 24.82 33.25
C LEU A 129 -24.72 25.04 33.55
N LYS A 130 -25.06 26.23 34.05
CA LYS A 130 -26.44 26.63 34.26
C LYS A 130 -27.20 26.75 32.92
N PRO A 131 -28.53 26.53 32.88
CA PRO A 131 -29.27 26.57 31.62
C PRO A 131 -29.08 27.85 30.81
N TYR A 132 -29.08 29.03 31.48
CA TYR A 132 -28.88 30.31 30.77
C TYR A 132 -27.47 30.43 30.17
N GLN A 133 -26.43 29.87 30.84
CA GLN A 133 -25.06 29.87 30.34
C GLN A 133 -24.93 28.98 29.10
N LYS A 134 -25.55 27.80 29.11
CA LYS A 134 -25.59 26.92 27.93
C LYS A 134 -26.21 27.63 26.72
N ASN A 135 -27.37 28.25 26.91
CA ASN A 135 -28.07 28.97 25.82
C ASN A 135 -27.22 30.10 25.22
N LEU A 136 -26.43 30.80 26.04
CA LEU A 136 -25.58 31.91 25.57
C LEU A 136 -24.41 31.44 24.69
N ILE A 137 -23.92 30.20 24.90
CA ILE A 137 -22.72 29.73 24.24
C ILE A 137 -22.98 28.62 23.19
N GLU A 138 -24.21 28.13 23.08
CA GLU A 138 -24.55 26.99 22.21
C GLU A 138 -24.12 27.16 20.76
N HIS A 139 -24.20 28.40 20.26
CA HIS A 139 -23.85 28.76 18.89
C HIS A 139 -22.36 29.08 18.68
N LEU A 140 -21.59 29.22 19.77
CA LEU A 140 -20.17 29.57 19.73
C LEU A 140 -19.28 28.33 19.59
N ALA A 141 -18.06 28.51 19.07
CA ALA A 141 -17.04 27.53 19.13
C ALA A 141 -16.51 27.34 20.56
N HIS A 142 -16.45 26.09 21.03
CA HIS A 142 -15.86 25.76 22.32
C HIS A 142 -14.45 25.20 22.12
N VAL A 143 -13.44 25.92 22.57
CA VAL A 143 -12.05 25.51 22.54
C VAL A 143 -11.56 25.14 23.94
N LYS A 144 -10.39 24.48 24.02
CA LYS A 144 -9.70 24.14 25.25
C LYS A 144 -8.22 24.24 25.03
N GLY A 145 -7.53 25.05 25.80
CA GLY A 145 -6.09 25.19 25.82
C GLY A 145 -5.45 24.42 26.98
N SER A 146 -4.14 24.40 27.03
CA SER A 146 -3.40 23.80 28.15
C SER A 146 -3.35 24.70 29.38
N ASP A 147 -3.48 26.02 29.21
CA ASP A 147 -3.25 27.00 30.28
C ASP A 147 -1.97 26.68 31.08
N ALA A 148 -0.88 26.40 30.32
CA ALA A 148 0.36 25.89 30.86
C ALA A 148 1.21 27.01 31.48
N HIS A 149 1.54 26.88 32.75
CA HIS A 149 2.47 27.75 33.47
C HIS A 149 3.88 27.15 33.58
N SER A 150 4.06 25.93 33.06
CA SER A 150 5.36 25.24 32.99
C SER A 150 5.41 24.37 31.73
N ILE A 151 6.65 23.98 31.32
CA ILE A 151 6.90 23.13 30.18
C ILE A 151 6.16 21.76 30.31
N ASN A 152 6.12 21.23 31.54
CA ASN A 152 5.49 19.92 31.81
C ASN A 152 3.97 19.95 31.69
N GLU A 153 3.34 21.12 31.70
CA GLU A 153 1.90 21.30 31.53
C GLU A 153 1.48 21.53 30.08
N MET A 154 2.46 21.78 29.20
CA MET A 154 2.19 21.99 27.78
C MET A 154 1.58 20.72 27.16
N GLY A 155 0.45 20.91 26.47
CA GLY A 155 -0.27 19.81 25.82
C GLY A 155 -1.14 18.94 26.73
N ARG A 156 -1.28 19.26 28.05
CA ARG A 156 -2.20 18.56 28.96
C ARG A 156 -3.66 18.60 28.50
N SER A 157 -4.02 19.66 27.78
CA SER A 157 -5.29 19.77 27.06
C SER A 157 -5.09 20.63 25.81
N TYR A 158 -5.91 20.37 24.79
CA TYR A 158 -5.81 21.01 23.49
C TYR A 158 -7.11 20.88 22.71
N THR A 159 -7.18 21.62 21.62
CA THR A 159 -8.29 21.57 20.67
C THR A 159 -7.79 21.10 19.31
N TRP A 160 -8.43 20.08 18.76
CA TRP A 160 -8.27 19.71 17.36
C TRP A 160 -9.06 20.68 16.49
N VAL A 161 -8.40 21.26 15.52
CA VAL A 161 -9.01 22.21 14.58
C VAL A 161 -8.86 21.69 13.16
N LYS A 162 -9.98 21.47 12.48
CA LYS A 162 -9.98 21.06 11.08
C LYS A 162 -9.89 22.31 10.20
N MET A 163 -8.81 22.44 9.45
CA MET A 163 -8.55 23.58 8.58
C MET A 163 -7.78 23.15 7.31
N SER A 164 -7.80 23.98 6.27
CA SER A 164 -7.07 23.70 5.02
C SER A 164 -5.56 23.82 5.20
N GLU A 165 -5.14 24.81 5.98
CA GLU A 165 -3.75 25.04 6.36
C GLU A 165 -3.68 25.66 7.76
N PRO A 166 -2.62 25.39 8.53
CA PRO A 166 -2.42 25.99 9.84
C PRO A 166 -2.13 27.49 9.68
N SER A 167 -3.14 28.32 9.92
CA SER A 167 -3.07 29.76 9.77
C SER A 167 -4.11 30.46 10.64
N PHE A 168 -3.97 31.77 10.83
CA PHE A 168 -4.97 32.59 11.48
C PHE A 168 -6.33 32.48 10.77
N ASP A 169 -6.36 32.61 9.43
CA ASP A 169 -7.58 32.49 8.65
C ASP A 169 -8.16 31.07 8.70
N GLY A 170 -7.30 30.04 8.75
CA GLY A 170 -7.72 28.65 8.95
C GLY A 170 -8.46 28.46 10.27
N ILE A 171 -7.95 29.03 11.37
CA ILE A 171 -8.62 29.02 12.68
C ILE A 171 -9.91 29.81 12.61
N LYS A 172 -9.88 31.05 12.10
CA LYS A 172 -11.04 31.91 11.95
C LYS A 172 -12.21 31.22 11.24
N HIS A 173 -11.93 30.56 10.10
CA HIS A 173 -12.96 29.83 9.37
C HIS A 173 -13.44 28.58 10.12
N ALA A 174 -12.58 27.88 10.83
CA ALA A 174 -12.97 26.71 11.62
C ALA A 174 -13.92 27.08 12.79
N LEU A 175 -13.73 28.25 13.39
CA LEU A 175 -14.59 28.74 14.46
C LEU A 175 -16.00 29.10 13.99
N LEU A 176 -16.21 29.32 12.68
CA LEU A 176 -17.54 29.58 12.11
C LEU A 176 -18.38 28.28 11.96
N ASP A 177 -17.76 27.12 11.92
CA ASP A 177 -18.44 25.83 11.87
C ASP A 177 -17.89 24.86 12.94
N PRO A 178 -18.15 25.19 14.23
CA PRO A 178 -17.56 24.46 15.34
C PRO A 178 -17.98 23.00 15.38
N LYS A 179 -19.19 22.68 14.96
CA LYS A 179 -19.71 21.31 14.96
C LYS A 179 -18.87 20.34 14.11
N HIS A 180 -18.31 20.81 12.99
CA HIS A 180 -17.56 19.98 12.04
C HIS A 180 -16.06 20.24 12.06
N CYS A 181 -15.61 21.31 12.71
CA CYS A 181 -14.23 21.75 12.67
C CYS A 181 -13.51 21.73 14.02
N ILE A 182 -14.23 21.67 15.14
CA ILE A 182 -13.65 21.82 16.49
C ILE A 182 -13.92 20.55 17.33
N ILE A 183 -12.89 19.98 17.90
CA ILE A 183 -13.00 18.85 18.84
C ILE A 183 -12.04 19.12 20.01
N ARG A 184 -12.56 19.12 21.25
CA ARG A 184 -11.77 19.34 22.47
C ARG A 184 -11.21 18.03 23.02
N SER A 185 -9.99 18.06 23.53
CA SER A 185 -9.44 16.95 24.33
C SER A 185 -10.34 16.65 25.55
N PRO A 186 -10.50 15.36 25.97
CA PRO A 186 -9.82 14.17 25.49
C PRO A 186 -10.41 13.54 24.21
N GLN A 187 -11.46 14.11 23.64
CA GLN A 187 -12.02 13.61 22.40
C GLN A 187 -10.99 13.71 21.26
N THR A 188 -11.06 12.78 20.33
CA THR A 188 -10.16 12.72 19.17
C THR A 188 -10.99 12.82 17.88
N PRO A 189 -10.44 13.43 16.83
CA PRO A 189 -11.09 13.42 15.52
C PRO A 189 -11.22 11.98 14.99
N PRO A 190 -12.12 11.73 14.03
CA PRO A 190 -12.19 10.46 13.34
C PRO A 190 -10.81 10.05 12.79
N ALA A 191 -10.51 8.76 12.85
CA ALA A 191 -9.28 8.24 12.28
C ALA A 191 -9.15 8.62 10.79
N PHE A 192 -7.94 8.88 10.34
CA PHE A 192 -7.69 9.08 8.93
C PHE A 192 -8.03 7.80 8.16
N PRO A 193 -8.62 7.90 6.96
CA PRO A 193 -8.81 6.76 6.11
C PRO A 193 -7.44 6.12 5.79
N THR A 194 -7.42 4.81 5.75
CA THR A 194 -6.20 4.04 5.45
C THR A 194 -5.70 4.30 4.02
N GLU A 195 -6.61 4.75 3.16
CA GLU A 195 -6.33 5.01 1.75
C GLU A 195 -6.95 6.34 1.31
N GLN A 196 -6.15 7.17 0.65
CA GLN A 196 -6.60 8.49 0.20
C GLN A 196 -5.74 9.05 -0.94
N ILE A 197 -6.36 9.80 -1.83
CA ILE A 197 -5.63 10.71 -2.72
C ILE A 197 -5.28 11.96 -1.91
N THR A 198 -4.00 12.28 -1.78
CA THR A 198 -3.54 13.46 -1.02
C THR A 198 -3.36 14.68 -1.90
N LYS A 199 -2.93 14.48 -3.16
CA LYS A 199 -2.66 15.57 -4.10
C LYS A 199 -2.86 15.12 -5.53
N LEU A 200 -3.38 16.02 -6.35
CA LEU A 200 -3.41 15.93 -7.79
C LEU A 200 -2.61 17.11 -8.36
N SER A 201 -1.75 16.84 -9.32
CA SER A 201 -1.09 17.88 -10.13
C SER A 201 -1.38 17.62 -11.59
N ILE A 202 -1.80 18.64 -12.32
CA ILE A 202 -2.13 18.57 -13.75
C ILE A 202 -1.33 19.63 -14.47
N LYS A 203 -0.58 19.22 -15.49
CA LYS A 203 0.03 20.11 -16.48
C LYS A 203 -0.56 19.78 -17.84
N SER A 204 -1.29 20.70 -18.44
CA SER A 204 -1.81 20.56 -19.79
C SER A 204 -2.04 21.95 -20.38
N LYS A 205 -2.33 22.02 -21.69
CA LYS A 205 -2.64 23.26 -22.37
C LYS A 205 -3.74 24.10 -21.70
N LEU A 206 -4.71 23.42 -21.06
CA LEU A 206 -5.86 24.04 -20.39
C LEU A 206 -5.70 24.14 -18.87
N CYS A 207 -4.75 23.40 -18.28
CA CYS A 207 -4.54 23.29 -16.85
C CYS A 207 -3.08 23.57 -16.52
N GLN A 208 -2.68 24.81 -16.60
CA GLN A 208 -1.39 25.35 -16.17
C GLN A 208 -1.58 26.77 -15.69
N ASP A 209 -0.70 27.24 -14.82
CA ASP A 209 -0.69 28.64 -14.42
C ASP A 209 -0.09 29.55 -15.49
N GLN A 210 -0.04 30.86 -15.23
CA GLN A 210 0.54 31.83 -16.17
C GLN A 210 2.03 31.62 -16.43
N SER A 211 2.73 30.93 -15.55
CA SER A 211 4.14 30.57 -15.69
C SER A 211 4.36 29.24 -16.41
N GLY A 212 3.29 28.53 -16.80
CA GLY A 212 3.36 27.18 -17.37
C GLY A 212 3.57 26.07 -16.36
N SER A 213 3.44 26.37 -15.06
CA SER A 213 3.57 25.41 -13.98
C SER A 213 2.29 24.58 -13.79
N PRO A 214 2.39 23.32 -13.31
CA PRO A 214 1.24 22.46 -13.06
C PRO A 214 0.29 23.07 -12.02
N ILE A 215 -1.00 22.97 -12.27
CA ILE A 215 -2.01 23.25 -11.25
C ILE A 215 -2.01 22.10 -10.25
N SER A 216 -1.88 22.43 -8.95
CA SER A 216 -1.87 21.46 -7.88
C SER A 216 -3.07 21.64 -6.95
N ILE A 217 -3.75 20.52 -6.63
CA ILE A 217 -4.91 20.47 -5.75
C ILE A 217 -4.61 19.48 -4.63
N ARG A 218 -4.77 19.88 -3.38
CA ARG A 218 -4.71 19.01 -2.22
C ARG A 218 -6.11 18.61 -1.79
N PHE A 219 -6.27 17.37 -1.37
CA PHE A 219 -7.54 16.82 -0.93
C PHE A 219 -7.56 16.60 0.58
N SER A 220 -8.71 16.86 1.19
CA SER A 220 -8.98 16.48 2.57
C SER A 220 -9.00 14.94 2.69
N PRO A 221 -8.51 14.39 3.81
CA PRO A 221 -8.60 12.95 4.03
C PRO A 221 -10.04 12.43 4.17
N TRP A 222 -11.01 13.29 4.51
CA TRP A 222 -12.40 12.87 4.71
C TRP A 222 -13.33 13.27 3.57
N TYR A 223 -13.36 14.54 3.22
CA TYR A 223 -14.27 15.06 2.20
C TYR A 223 -13.69 16.29 1.53
N SER A 224 -13.79 16.33 0.21
CA SER A 224 -13.43 17.49 -0.62
C SER A 224 -14.53 17.77 -1.63
N ALA A 225 -15.01 18.99 -1.69
CA ALA A 225 -16.01 19.45 -2.65
C ALA A 225 -15.38 20.30 -3.74
N LEU A 226 -15.73 20.01 -5.00
CA LEU A 226 -15.34 20.82 -6.16
C LEU A 226 -16.51 21.76 -6.51
N ILE A 227 -16.34 23.05 -6.25
CA ILE A 227 -17.35 24.09 -6.50
C ILE A 227 -16.88 24.96 -7.67
N GLY A 228 -17.80 25.34 -8.54
CA GLY A 228 -17.52 26.23 -9.65
C GLY A 228 -18.65 26.26 -10.68
N SER A 229 -18.66 27.27 -11.56
CA SER A 229 -19.61 27.44 -12.65
C SER A 229 -19.48 26.34 -13.72
N ARG A 230 -20.41 26.33 -14.68
CA ARG A 230 -20.28 25.43 -15.86
C ARG A 230 -19.04 25.79 -16.66
N GLY A 231 -18.24 24.79 -17.03
CA GLY A 231 -16.98 25.00 -17.78
C GLY A 231 -15.75 25.31 -16.92
N SER A 232 -15.87 25.37 -15.58
CA SER A 232 -14.74 25.68 -14.68
C SER A 232 -13.74 24.51 -14.47
N GLY A 233 -13.86 23.42 -15.20
CA GLY A 233 -12.88 22.32 -15.15
C GLY A 233 -13.18 21.23 -14.09
N LYS A 234 -14.33 21.25 -13.39
CA LYS A 234 -14.65 20.22 -12.39
C LYS A 234 -14.58 18.79 -12.94
N SER A 235 -15.17 18.56 -14.10
CA SER A 235 -15.12 17.24 -14.78
C SER A 235 -13.72 16.89 -15.23
N THR A 236 -12.91 17.88 -15.62
CA THR A 236 -11.50 17.70 -15.98
C THR A 236 -10.70 17.13 -14.82
N ILE A 237 -10.93 17.60 -13.60
CA ILE A 237 -10.28 17.08 -12.39
C ILE A 237 -10.64 15.61 -12.16
N VAL A 238 -11.92 15.25 -12.31
CA VAL A 238 -12.38 13.85 -12.13
C VAL A 238 -11.75 12.93 -13.19
N GLU A 239 -11.72 13.38 -14.46
CA GLU A 239 -11.11 12.59 -15.53
C GLU A 239 -9.57 12.51 -15.41
N ALA A 240 -8.92 13.55 -14.90
CA ALA A 240 -7.50 13.52 -14.59
C ALA A 240 -7.18 12.49 -13.48
N ILE A 241 -8.00 12.41 -12.44
CA ILE A 241 -7.89 11.37 -11.40
C ILE A 241 -8.06 9.98 -12.02
N ARG A 242 -9.06 9.81 -12.90
CA ARG A 242 -9.32 8.55 -13.61
C ARG A 242 -8.11 8.10 -14.42
N LEU A 243 -7.51 9.00 -15.20
CA LEU A 243 -6.33 8.69 -16.00
C LEU A 243 -5.11 8.39 -15.12
N GLY A 244 -4.85 9.21 -14.12
CA GLY A 244 -3.73 9.02 -13.21
C GLY A 244 -3.76 7.67 -12.46
N LEU A 245 -4.98 7.17 -12.16
CA LEU A 245 -5.20 5.85 -11.56
C LEU A 245 -5.41 4.73 -12.59
N ARG A 246 -5.20 4.98 -13.87
CA ARG A 246 -5.43 4.01 -14.97
C ARG A 246 -6.81 3.33 -14.91
N ARG A 247 -7.84 4.08 -14.48
CA ARG A 247 -9.22 3.60 -14.41
C ARG A 247 -10.04 3.92 -15.67
N ASP A 248 -9.40 4.38 -16.70
CA ASP A 248 -9.97 4.69 -18.02
C ASP A 248 -10.24 3.44 -18.87
N THR A 249 -9.73 2.29 -18.47
CA THR A 249 -9.91 0.98 -19.11
C THR A 249 -10.75 0.02 -18.28
N ASP A 250 -11.37 0.47 -17.20
CA ASP A 250 -12.20 -0.38 -16.35
C ASP A 250 -13.37 -1.00 -17.16
N LYS A 251 -13.64 -2.29 -16.92
CA LYS A 251 -14.61 -3.09 -17.71
C LYS A 251 -16.03 -2.51 -17.72
N TYR A 252 -16.41 -1.83 -16.66
CA TYR A 252 -17.76 -1.32 -16.42
C TYR A 252 -17.97 0.15 -16.80
N ILE A 253 -17.05 0.76 -17.56
CA ILE A 253 -17.24 2.13 -18.04
C ILE A 253 -18.26 2.12 -19.18
N PRO A 254 -19.38 2.86 -19.04
CA PRO A 254 -20.37 3.01 -20.10
C PRO A 254 -19.79 3.60 -21.38
N GLN A 255 -20.39 3.28 -22.53
CA GLN A 255 -19.87 3.73 -23.84
C GLN A 255 -19.82 5.26 -23.99
N GLU A 256 -20.81 5.97 -23.45
CA GLU A 256 -20.79 7.44 -23.43
C GLU A 256 -19.64 8.00 -22.62
N GLN A 257 -19.34 7.38 -21.49
CA GLN A 257 -18.21 7.78 -20.65
C GLN A 257 -16.88 7.50 -21.34
N LYS A 258 -16.73 6.38 -22.06
CA LYS A 258 -15.57 6.09 -22.91
C LYS A 258 -15.33 7.19 -23.95
N ASN A 259 -16.41 7.66 -24.57
CA ASN A 259 -16.34 8.78 -25.51
C ASN A 259 -15.88 10.08 -24.81
N THR A 260 -16.39 10.37 -23.61
CA THR A 260 -15.99 11.53 -22.82
C THR A 260 -14.51 11.47 -22.46
N ILE A 261 -14.02 10.32 -22.01
CA ILE A 261 -12.60 10.07 -21.70
C ILE A 261 -11.73 10.27 -22.97
N ARG A 262 -12.19 9.75 -24.11
CA ARG A 262 -11.50 9.91 -25.38
C ARG A 262 -11.40 11.37 -25.78
N LEU A 263 -12.50 12.12 -25.75
CA LEU A 263 -12.53 13.55 -26.06
C LEU A 263 -11.64 14.36 -25.09
N PHE A 264 -11.59 13.98 -23.82
CA PHE A 264 -10.67 14.61 -22.87
C PHE A 264 -9.21 14.35 -23.24
N LYS A 265 -8.85 13.10 -23.57
CA LYS A 265 -7.49 12.75 -24.00
C LYS A 265 -7.06 13.45 -25.28
N GLU A 266 -7.97 13.58 -26.26
CA GLU A 266 -7.68 14.17 -27.57
C GLU A 266 -7.70 15.72 -27.53
N GLY A 267 -8.62 16.30 -26.76
CA GLY A 267 -8.87 17.73 -26.75
C GLY A 267 -8.12 18.54 -25.69
N ALA A 268 -7.88 17.95 -24.51
CA ALA A 268 -7.28 18.66 -23.38
C ALA A 268 -5.81 18.29 -23.12
N LEU A 269 -5.35 17.13 -23.62
CA LEU A 269 -4.01 16.63 -23.35
C LEU A 269 -3.19 16.56 -24.64
N ASP A 270 -1.94 17.02 -24.56
CA ASP A 270 -0.92 16.95 -25.61
C ASP A 270 0.26 16.04 -25.21
N THR A 271 1.36 16.09 -25.97
CA THR A 271 2.56 15.30 -25.70
C THR A 271 3.27 15.71 -24.42
N ASP A 272 3.12 16.97 -24.03
CA ASP A 272 3.80 17.56 -22.87
C ASP A 272 2.91 17.57 -21.62
N SER A 273 1.70 17.03 -21.75
CA SER A 273 0.76 16.93 -20.63
C SER A 273 1.18 15.84 -19.66
N GLU A 274 1.13 16.17 -18.37
CA GLU A 274 1.43 15.28 -17.27
C GLU A 274 0.34 15.38 -16.20
N ILE A 275 -0.09 14.22 -15.70
CA ILE A 275 -1.00 14.11 -14.56
C ILE A 275 -0.26 13.33 -13.48
N SER A 276 -0.13 13.91 -12.29
CA SER A 276 0.52 13.27 -11.16
C SER A 276 -0.42 13.20 -9.97
N LEU A 277 -0.59 12.02 -9.42
CA LEU A 277 -1.40 11.74 -8.23
C LEU A 277 -0.51 11.26 -7.10
N GLU A 278 -0.61 11.89 -5.94
CA GLU A 278 -0.05 11.37 -4.71
C GLU A 278 -1.15 10.61 -3.95
N TYR A 279 -0.85 9.38 -3.59
CA TYR A 279 -1.75 8.45 -2.93
C TYR A 279 -1.13 7.96 -1.64
N ARG A 280 -1.86 8.05 -0.53
CA ARG A 280 -1.46 7.47 0.74
C ARG A 280 -2.17 6.15 0.94
N LYS A 281 -1.41 5.12 1.30
CA LYS A 281 -1.93 3.82 1.71
C LYS A 281 -1.34 3.46 3.06
N ILE A 282 -2.17 3.52 4.10
CA ILE A 282 -1.73 3.40 5.50
C ILE A 282 -0.69 4.49 5.82
N ASN A 283 0.59 4.15 5.91
CA ASN A 283 1.69 5.06 6.18
C ASN A 283 2.55 5.36 4.94
N ASP A 284 2.37 4.60 3.87
CA ASP A 284 3.17 4.71 2.65
C ASP A 284 2.59 5.73 1.69
N LEU A 285 3.48 6.47 1.03
CA LEU A 285 3.12 7.43 -0.01
C LEU A 285 3.56 6.91 -1.37
N TYR A 286 2.62 6.91 -2.30
CA TYR A 286 2.83 6.54 -3.70
C TYR A 286 2.57 7.75 -4.60
N LYS A 287 3.27 7.80 -5.71
CA LYS A 287 3.05 8.80 -6.75
C LYS A 287 2.85 8.09 -8.08
N LEU A 288 1.69 8.30 -8.67
CA LEU A 288 1.35 7.81 -9.99
C LEU A 288 1.46 8.97 -10.97
N THR A 289 2.27 8.83 -12.00
CA THR A 289 2.45 9.84 -13.04
C THR A 289 1.98 9.27 -14.36
N TRP A 290 1.06 9.97 -15.02
CA TRP A 290 0.54 9.64 -16.33
C TRP A 290 1.02 10.65 -17.36
N SER A 291 1.48 10.17 -18.51
CA SER A 291 1.72 10.95 -19.73
C SER A 291 1.18 10.19 -20.94
N LYS A 292 1.11 10.82 -22.10
CA LYS A 292 0.72 10.11 -23.34
C LYS A 292 1.66 8.97 -23.73
N GLN A 293 2.90 9.02 -23.30
CA GLN A 293 3.93 8.04 -23.64
C GLN A 293 3.97 6.87 -22.65
N GLU A 294 3.86 7.17 -21.36
CA GLU A 294 4.03 6.18 -20.30
C GLU A 294 3.30 6.57 -19.01
N THR A 295 3.10 5.59 -18.17
CA THR A 295 2.63 5.81 -16.80
C THR A 295 3.61 5.15 -15.83
N LYS A 296 4.09 5.92 -14.86
CA LYS A 296 5.06 5.48 -13.86
C LYS A 296 4.45 5.45 -12.47
N LEU A 297 4.88 4.50 -11.67
CA LEU A 297 4.59 4.41 -10.24
C LEU A 297 5.87 4.68 -9.47
N TYR A 298 5.77 5.45 -8.41
CA TYR A 298 6.86 5.73 -7.47
C TYR A 298 6.37 5.46 -6.05
N HIS A 299 7.27 5.01 -5.23
CA HIS A 299 7.11 4.90 -3.78
C HIS A 299 8.01 5.93 -3.09
N ARG A 300 7.57 6.50 -1.96
CA ARG A 300 8.38 7.44 -1.19
C ARG A 300 9.13 6.69 -0.11
N ASP A 301 10.45 6.74 -0.14
CA ASP A 301 11.31 6.11 0.87
C ASP A 301 11.29 6.86 2.22
N SER A 302 11.96 6.31 3.22
CA SER A 302 12.09 6.91 4.56
C SER A 302 12.87 8.24 4.57
N SER A 303 13.68 8.50 3.55
CA SER A 303 14.42 9.77 3.37
C SER A 303 13.55 10.84 2.67
N GLY A 304 12.33 10.50 2.25
CA GLY A 304 11.42 11.40 1.53
C GLY A 304 11.64 11.48 0.03
N LYS A 305 12.53 10.65 -0.54
CA LYS A 305 12.82 10.58 -1.97
C LYS A 305 11.86 9.65 -2.69
N TRP A 306 11.50 9.99 -3.92
CA TRP A 306 10.66 9.16 -4.78
C TRP A 306 11.51 8.13 -5.53
N GLU A 307 11.25 6.84 -5.33
CA GLU A 307 11.88 5.73 -6.02
C GLU A 307 10.90 5.07 -7.00
N PRO A 308 11.33 4.75 -8.22
CA PRO A 308 10.48 4.09 -9.20
C PRO A 308 10.09 2.69 -8.75
N GLU A 309 8.85 2.30 -9.01
CA GLU A 309 8.31 0.97 -8.71
C GLU A 309 7.65 0.38 -9.97
N GLU A 310 8.00 -0.86 -10.30
CA GLU A 310 7.55 -1.48 -11.55
C GLU A 310 6.15 -2.11 -11.46
N THR A 311 5.74 -2.54 -10.26
CA THR A 311 4.52 -3.32 -10.08
C THR A 311 3.29 -2.44 -9.85
N TYR A 312 2.59 -2.10 -10.92
CA TYR A 312 1.27 -1.47 -10.84
C TYR A 312 0.14 -2.49 -10.99
N SER A 313 -0.85 -2.41 -10.10
CA SER A 313 -2.15 -3.09 -10.25
C SER A 313 -3.28 -2.13 -9.83
N PRO A 314 -4.39 -2.05 -10.59
CA PRO A 314 -5.56 -1.27 -10.17
C PRO A 314 -6.12 -1.68 -8.81
N SER A 315 -6.09 -2.96 -8.47
CA SER A 315 -6.53 -3.47 -7.16
C SER A 315 -5.66 -2.98 -5.99
N ARG A 316 -4.43 -2.57 -6.26
CA ARG A 316 -3.54 -2.01 -5.24
C ARG A 316 -4.01 -0.63 -4.75
N PHE A 317 -4.74 0.11 -5.59
CA PHE A 317 -5.28 1.43 -5.31
C PHE A 317 -6.81 1.40 -5.47
N PRO A 318 -7.57 0.87 -4.48
CA PRO A 318 -8.99 0.61 -4.59
C PRO A 318 -9.80 1.91 -4.50
N ILE A 319 -9.95 2.60 -5.61
CA ILE A 319 -10.75 3.82 -5.76
C ILE A 319 -11.85 3.58 -6.78
N SER A 320 -13.07 3.97 -6.45
CA SER A 320 -14.21 3.99 -7.36
C SER A 320 -14.45 5.41 -7.87
N ILE A 321 -14.58 5.58 -9.18
CA ILE A 321 -14.77 6.88 -9.81
C ILE A 321 -16.06 6.87 -10.61
N TYR A 322 -17.01 7.70 -10.20
CA TYR A 322 -18.32 7.84 -10.82
C TYR A 322 -18.45 9.22 -11.47
N SER A 323 -18.75 9.27 -12.76
CA SER A 323 -19.17 10.51 -13.43
C SER A 323 -20.65 10.76 -13.21
N GLN A 324 -21.11 11.98 -13.44
CA GLN A 324 -22.51 12.36 -13.29
C GLN A 324 -23.44 11.49 -14.15
N LYS A 325 -23.08 11.22 -15.41
CA LYS A 325 -23.85 10.35 -16.31
C LYS A 325 -23.85 8.91 -15.86
N MET A 326 -22.70 8.42 -15.37
CA MET A 326 -22.58 7.05 -14.85
C MET A 326 -23.48 6.82 -13.63
N LEU A 327 -23.63 7.81 -12.76
CA LEU A 327 -24.58 7.73 -11.64
C LEU A 327 -26.03 7.61 -12.11
N TYR A 328 -26.39 8.31 -13.20
CA TYR A 328 -27.72 8.18 -13.80
C TYR A 328 -27.95 6.78 -14.39
N GLU A 329 -26.98 6.24 -15.12
CA GLU A 329 -27.04 4.87 -15.68
C GLU A 329 -27.13 3.81 -14.58
N ILE A 330 -26.31 3.95 -13.51
CA ILE A 330 -26.39 3.06 -12.34
C ILE A 330 -27.78 3.10 -11.71
N ALA A 331 -28.41 4.29 -11.64
CA ALA A 331 -29.75 4.43 -11.07
C ALA A 331 -30.87 3.86 -11.95
N THR A 332 -30.66 3.80 -13.26
CA THR A 332 -31.66 3.34 -14.23
C THR A 332 -31.51 1.87 -14.66
N GLU A 333 -30.29 1.32 -14.55
CA GLU A 333 -30.01 -0.06 -14.94
C GLU A 333 -29.78 -0.96 -13.72
N PRO A 334 -30.65 -1.94 -13.44
CA PRO A 334 -30.54 -2.81 -12.26
C PRO A 334 -29.21 -3.55 -12.17
N ASN A 335 -28.65 -4.00 -13.29
CA ASN A 335 -27.35 -4.71 -13.30
C ASN A 335 -26.18 -3.79 -12.97
N ALA A 336 -26.22 -2.53 -13.39
CA ALA A 336 -25.22 -1.55 -13.04
C ALA A 336 -25.24 -1.21 -11.54
N PHE A 337 -26.44 -1.10 -10.97
CA PHE A 337 -26.62 -0.89 -9.53
C PHE A 337 -26.09 -2.08 -8.71
N LEU A 338 -26.41 -3.31 -9.13
CA LEU A 338 -25.90 -4.53 -8.48
C LEU A 338 -24.35 -4.58 -8.50
N SER A 339 -23.72 -4.20 -9.62
CA SER A 339 -22.27 -4.18 -9.72
C SER A 339 -21.59 -3.23 -8.72
N VAL A 340 -22.25 -2.11 -8.38
CA VAL A 340 -21.78 -1.18 -7.35
C VAL A 340 -21.87 -1.82 -5.95
N ILE A 341 -22.98 -2.53 -5.68
CA ILE A 341 -23.15 -3.26 -4.42
C ILE A 341 -22.07 -4.36 -4.30
N ASP A 342 -21.89 -5.12 -5.37
CA ASP A 342 -20.90 -6.21 -5.43
C ASP A 342 -19.46 -5.71 -5.25
N SER A 343 -19.15 -4.49 -5.69
CA SER A 343 -17.84 -3.86 -5.48
C SER A 343 -17.56 -3.42 -4.05
N SER A 344 -18.58 -3.44 -3.18
CA SER A 344 -18.42 -3.05 -1.77
C SER A 344 -17.58 -4.09 -1.01
N PRO A 345 -16.55 -3.66 -0.24
CA PRO A 345 -15.75 -4.57 0.58
C PRO A 345 -16.59 -5.37 1.61
N VAL A 346 -17.75 -4.84 2.01
CA VAL A 346 -18.66 -5.51 2.97
C VAL A 346 -19.33 -6.73 2.34
N VAL A 347 -19.61 -6.68 1.02
CA VAL A 347 -20.26 -7.78 0.27
C VAL A 347 -19.28 -8.90 -0.02
N ASN A 348 -17.99 -8.57 -0.15
CA ASN A 348 -16.93 -9.55 -0.46
C ASN A 348 -17.23 -10.44 -1.67
N TYR A 349 -17.78 -9.83 -2.73
CA TYR A 349 -18.22 -10.51 -3.94
C TYR A 349 -17.09 -11.29 -4.63
N GLU A 350 -15.86 -10.76 -4.61
CA GLU A 350 -14.70 -11.44 -5.23
C GLU A 350 -14.44 -12.84 -4.65
N ASP A 351 -14.54 -12.99 -3.33
CA ASP A 351 -14.33 -14.27 -2.67
C ASP A 351 -15.49 -15.23 -2.93
N TRP A 352 -16.71 -14.69 -2.99
CA TRP A 352 -17.88 -15.47 -3.38
C TRP A 352 -17.76 -15.95 -4.83
N ASP A 353 -17.39 -15.08 -5.75
CA ASP A 353 -17.24 -15.42 -7.18
C ASP A 353 -16.15 -16.45 -7.43
N LYS A 354 -15.00 -16.33 -6.76
CA LYS A 354 -13.94 -17.35 -6.76
C LYS A 354 -14.46 -18.71 -6.30
N LYS A 355 -15.23 -18.75 -5.21
CA LYS A 355 -15.86 -19.99 -4.72
C LYS A 355 -16.86 -20.53 -5.72
N ARG A 356 -17.70 -19.68 -6.33
CA ARG A 356 -18.66 -20.06 -7.38
C ARG A 356 -17.95 -20.71 -8.55
N ILE A 357 -16.91 -20.06 -9.10
CA ILE A 357 -16.10 -20.60 -10.22
C ILE A 357 -15.50 -21.95 -9.85
N THR A 358 -14.90 -22.07 -8.66
CA THR A 358 -14.30 -23.34 -8.19
C THR A 358 -15.33 -24.46 -8.10
N LEU A 359 -16.53 -24.15 -7.58
CA LEU A 359 -17.63 -25.11 -7.48
C LEU A 359 -18.18 -25.49 -8.86
N GLU A 360 -18.33 -24.54 -9.78
CA GLU A 360 -18.75 -24.82 -11.17
C GLU A 360 -17.75 -25.74 -11.88
N ASP A 361 -16.45 -25.48 -11.72
CA ASP A 361 -15.42 -26.33 -12.33
C ASP A 361 -15.40 -27.73 -11.71
N SER A 362 -15.54 -27.83 -10.39
CA SER A 362 -15.69 -29.10 -9.68
C SER A 362 -16.91 -29.87 -10.17
N TYR A 363 -18.07 -29.21 -10.30
CA TYR A 363 -19.30 -29.79 -10.81
C TYR A 363 -19.13 -30.30 -12.27
N LYS A 364 -18.54 -29.47 -13.15
CA LYS A 364 -18.27 -29.86 -14.55
C LYS A 364 -17.36 -31.08 -14.62
N ARG A 365 -16.32 -31.13 -13.77
CA ARG A 365 -15.42 -32.28 -13.66
C ARG A 365 -16.17 -33.53 -13.22
N SER A 366 -16.93 -33.47 -12.15
CA SER A 366 -17.73 -34.60 -11.67
C SER A 366 -18.75 -35.08 -12.71
N CYS A 367 -19.40 -34.18 -13.44
CA CYS A 367 -20.26 -34.53 -14.53
C CYS A 367 -19.54 -35.26 -15.69
N SER A 368 -18.29 -34.85 -15.98
CA SER A 368 -17.44 -35.52 -16.96
C SER A 368 -17.04 -36.92 -16.52
N GLU A 369 -16.58 -37.04 -15.27
CA GLU A 369 -16.19 -38.33 -14.67
C GLU A 369 -17.39 -39.30 -14.62
N HIS A 370 -18.56 -38.81 -14.24
CA HIS A 370 -19.77 -39.62 -14.24
C HIS A 370 -20.15 -40.13 -15.65
N ARG A 371 -20.07 -39.25 -16.67
CA ARG A 371 -20.30 -39.66 -18.06
C ARG A 371 -19.27 -40.70 -18.54
N HIS A 372 -18.00 -40.54 -18.12
CA HIS A 372 -16.97 -41.51 -18.43
C HIS A 372 -17.22 -42.87 -17.76
N ALA A 373 -17.63 -42.85 -16.48
CA ALA A 373 -17.99 -44.07 -15.76
C ALA A 373 -19.16 -44.83 -16.38
N ILE A 374 -20.18 -44.11 -16.86
CA ILE A 374 -21.31 -44.72 -17.60
C ILE A 374 -20.84 -45.41 -18.89
N ARG A 375 -20.01 -44.76 -19.70
CA ARG A 375 -19.42 -45.37 -20.91
C ARG A 375 -18.61 -46.63 -20.61
N ASN A 376 -17.79 -46.57 -19.56
CA ASN A 376 -17.02 -47.71 -19.14
C ASN A 376 -17.91 -48.90 -18.68
N LEU A 377 -19.05 -48.61 -18.07
CA LEU A 377 -20.04 -49.64 -17.73
C LEU A 377 -20.70 -50.26 -18.97
N GLU A 378 -21.02 -49.47 -19.99
CA GLU A 378 -21.55 -49.94 -21.26
C GLU A 378 -20.54 -50.84 -21.98
N GLU A 379 -19.26 -50.54 -21.91
CA GLU A 379 -18.19 -51.35 -22.51
C GLU A 379 -17.91 -52.63 -21.74
N LEU A 380 -18.30 -52.72 -20.47
CA LEU A 380 -18.00 -53.86 -19.60
C LEU A 380 -18.51 -55.19 -20.15
N THR A 381 -19.72 -55.17 -20.74
CA THR A 381 -20.32 -56.36 -21.39
C THR A 381 -19.51 -56.84 -22.57
N VAL A 382 -18.96 -55.92 -23.37
CA VAL A 382 -18.10 -56.25 -24.53
C VAL A 382 -16.78 -56.86 -24.05
N ILE A 383 -16.15 -56.22 -23.05
CA ILE A 383 -14.91 -56.68 -22.48
C ILE A 383 -15.09 -58.06 -21.82
N GLN A 384 -16.22 -58.28 -21.14
CA GLN A 384 -16.53 -59.56 -20.54
C GLN A 384 -16.66 -60.69 -21.56
N GLY A 385 -17.33 -60.41 -22.71
CA GLY A 385 -17.38 -61.33 -23.83
C GLY A 385 -16.02 -61.66 -24.42
N GLN A 386 -15.18 -60.64 -24.62
CA GLN A 386 -13.79 -60.82 -25.09
C GLN A 386 -12.95 -61.62 -24.10
N TYR A 387 -13.11 -61.38 -22.78
CA TYR A 387 -12.42 -62.17 -21.77
C TYR A 387 -12.80 -63.63 -21.81
N ASP A 388 -14.08 -63.95 -21.93
CA ASP A 388 -14.54 -65.35 -22.01
C ASP A 388 -14.03 -66.05 -23.29
N ASP A 389 -13.95 -65.35 -24.41
CA ASP A 389 -13.36 -65.86 -25.64
C ASP A 389 -11.85 -66.15 -25.51
N VAL A 390 -11.10 -65.24 -24.89
CA VAL A 390 -9.67 -65.45 -24.62
C VAL A 390 -9.48 -66.59 -23.65
N LYS A 391 -10.30 -66.72 -22.63
CA LYS A 391 -10.27 -67.83 -21.66
C LYS A 391 -10.51 -69.19 -22.32
N ARG A 392 -11.46 -69.22 -23.25
CA ARG A 392 -11.70 -70.45 -24.08
C ARG A 392 -10.50 -70.79 -24.92
N LYS A 393 -9.90 -69.83 -25.63
CA LYS A 393 -8.69 -70.02 -26.42
C LYS A 393 -7.51 -70.51 -25.55
N LEU A 394 -7.36 -69.93 -24.36
CA LEU A 394 -6.28 -70.32 -23.43
C LEU A 394 -6.42 -71.77 -22.98
N LYS A 395 -7.66 -72.20 -22.63
CA LYS A 395 -7.95 -73.63 -22.32
C LYS A 395 -7.60 -74.58 -23.49
N LEU A 396 -7.82 -74.17 -24.72
CA LEU A 396 -7.48 -74.98 -25.90
C LEU A 396 -5.94 -75.09 -26.05
N LEU A 397 -5.21 -73.99 -25.81
CA LEU A 397 -3.75 -73.95 -25.87
C LEU A 397 -3.13 -74.76 -24.73
N GLU A 398 -3.71 -74.70 -23.52
CA GLU A 398 -3.28 -75.54 -22.40
C GLU A 398 -3.46 -77.07 -22.69
N LYS A 399 -4.62 -77.47 -23.26
CA LYS A 399 -4.84 -78.83 -23.68
C LYS A 399 -3.89 -79.27 -24.80
N ALA A 400 -3.39 -78.40 -25.66
CA ALA A 400 -2.39 -78.67 -26.67
C ALA A 400 -0.96 -78.80 -26.18
N GLY A 401 -0.72 -78.68 -24.83
CA GLY A 401 0.61 -78.81 -24.23
C GLY A 401 1.55 -77.65 -24.42
N LEU A 402 1.03 -76.49 -24.91
CA LEU A 402 1.84 -75.28 -25.18
C LEU A 402 2.29 -74.57 -23.91
N LYS A 403 1.70 -74.86 -22.76
CA LYS A 403 2.06 -74.23 -21.48
C LYS A 403 3.47 -74.53 -21.02
N SER A 404 3.90 -75.81 -21.19
CA SER A 404 5.25 -76.25 -20.85
C SER A 404 6.30 -75.61 -21.71
N LEU A 405 6.02 -75.40 -23.01
CA LEU A 405 6.91 -74.70 -23.92
C LEU A 405 7.02 -73.24 -23.61
N GLN A 406 5.93 -72.57 -23.22
CA GLN A 406 5.88 -71.18 -22.86
C GLN A 406 6.61 -70.93 -21.52
N GLU A 407 6.46 -71.81 -20.54
CA GLU A 407 7.21 -71.75 -19.28
C GLU A 407 8.73 -71.93 -19.55
N ARG A 408 9.10 -72.85 -20.46
CA ARG A 408 10.50 -73.01 -20.85
C ARG A 408 11.07 -71.80 -21.56
N LEU A 409 10.30 -71.19 -22.49
CA LEU A 409 10.68 -69.96 -23.19
C LEU A 409 10.84 -68.79 -22.20
N SER A 410 9.90 -68.64 -21.23
CA SER A 410 10.02 -67.62 -20.19
C SER A 410 11.23 -67.77 -19.31
N GLN A 411 11.59 -69.02 -18.94
CA GLN A 411 12.81 -69.31 -18.20
C GLN A 411 14.07 -68.96 -18.99
N LEU A 412 14.09 -69.30 -20.28
CA LEU A 412 15.24 -69.00 -21.15
C LEU A 412 15.42 -67.51 -21.35
N LYS A 413 14.30 -66.75 -21.55
CA LYS A 413 14.32 -65.28 -21.63
C LYS A 413 14.83 -64.62 -20.33
N ALA A 414 14.41 -65.15 -19.18
CA ALA A 414 14.90 -64.63 -17.89
C ALA A 414 16.41 -64.89 -17.70
N ILE A 415 16.88 -66.05 -18.11
CA ILE A 415 18.33 -66.42 -18.10
C ILE A 415 19.12 -65.52 -19.06
N GLU A 416 18.59 -65.31 -20.27
CA GLU A 416 19.22 -64.44 -21.27
C GLU A 416 19.33 -63.00 -20.73
N GLN A 417 18.24 -62.40 -20.21
CA GLN A 417 18.25 -61.06 -19.65
C GLN A 417 19.22 -60.90 -18.50
N ASN A 418 19.32 -61.91 -17.62
CA ASN A 418 20.25 -61.88 -16.51
C ASN A 418 21.71 -61.99 -17.01
N LEU A 419 21.97 -62.84 -18.00
CA LEU A 419 23.32 -62.99 -18.61
C LEU A 419 23.71 -61.68 -19.30
N VAL A 420 22.83 -61.12 -20.13
CA VAL A 420 23.10 -59.84 -20.82
C VAL A 420 23.37 -58.70 -19.81
N ARG A 421 22.57 -58.60 -18.75
CA ARG A 421 22.77 -57.59 -17.70
C ARG A 421 24.13 -57.76 -17.00
N ASN A 422 24.46 -59.03 -16.63
CA ASN A 422 25.73 -59.33 -15.98
C ASN A 422 26.93 -59.02 -16.89
N ILE A 423 26.84 -59.36 -18.17
CA ILE A 423 27.90 -59.09 -19.16
C ILE A 423 28.03 -57.56 -19.33
N SER A 424 26.94 -56.84 -19.51
CA SER A 424 26.96 -55.37 -19.64
C SER A 424 27.56 -54.69 -18.42
N SER A 425 27.26 -55.19 -17.22
CA SER A 425 27.89 -54.68 -15.99
C SER A 425 29.40 -54.87 -15.98
N GLN A 426 29.89 -56.02 -16.48
CA GLN A 426 31.36 -56.30 -16.58
C GLN A 426 31.99 -55.40 -17.65
N GLU A 427 31.28 -55.13 -18.75
CA GLU A 427 31.76 -54.20 -19.78
C GLU A 427 31.92 -52.80 -19.27
N LEU A 428 30.93 -52.33 -18.48
CA LEU A 428 31.00 -51.03 -17.81
C LEU A 428 32.21 -50.95 -16.88
N LEU A 429 32.45 -51.98 -16.05
CA LEU A 429 33.61 -52.01 -15.16
C LEU A 429 34.94 -51.96 -15.94
N ILE A 430 35.06 -52.68 -17.08
CA ILE A 430 36.21 -52.58 -17.94
C ILE A 430 36.38 -51.16 -18.53
N CYS A 431 35.28 -50.53 -18.89
CA CYS A 431 35.30 -49.16 -19.38
C CYS A 431 35.75 -48.18 -18.29
N GLU A 432 35.25 -48.33 -17.06
CA GLU A 432 35.68 -47.55 -15.92
C GLU A 432 37.16 -47.73 -15.58
N LEU A 433 37.67 -48.97 -15.65
CA LEU A 433 39.07 -49.20 -15.45
C LEU A 433 39.94 -48.53 -16.53
N ASN A 434 39.47 -48.50 -17.79
CA ASN A 434 40.15 -47.75 -18.85
C ASN A 434 40.15 -46.23 -18.58
N ASN A 435 39.06 -45.69 -18.02
CA ASN A 435 39.00 -44.27 -17.66
C ASN A 435 39.93 -43.94 -16.48
N ILE A 436 39.97 -44.79 -15.45
CA ILE A 436 40.84 -44.65 -14.28
C ILE A 436 42.31 -44.64 -14.71
N LYS A 437 42.67 -45.45 -15.69
CA LYS A 437 43.99 -45.50 -16.26
C LYS A 437 44.55 -44.17 -16.72
N HIS A 438 43.68 -43.32 -17.29
CA HIS A 438 44.06 -41.99 -17.79
C HIS A 438 43.97 -40.87 -16.77
N GLN A 439 43.29 -41.08 -15.65
CA GLN A 439 43.02 -40.03 -14.65
C GLN A 439 44.02 -40.04 -13.47
N ASN A 440 44.65 -41.13 -13.18
CA ASN A 440 45.47 -41.31 -11.96
C ASN A 440 46.98 -41.47 -12.27
N VAL A 441 47.47 -40.70 -13.22
CA VAL A 441 48.90 -40.65 -13.55
C VAL A 441 49.55 -39.53 -12.77
N LEU A 442 50.66 -39.79 -12.09
CA LEU A 442 51.39 -38.75 -11.38
C LEU A 442 52.01 -37.75 -12.36
N ASN A 443 51.92 -36.48 -12.05
CA ASN A 443 52.46 -35.41 -12.87
C ASN A 443 53.99 -35.39 -12.79
N ILE A 444 54.65 -35.27 -13.94
CA ILE A 444 56.08 -35.06 -14.04
C ILE A 444 56.34 -33.56 -13.89
N HIS A 445 57.22 -33.18 -12.99
CA HIS A 445 57.63 -31.78 -12.82
C HIS A 445 58.79 -31.48 -13.78
N GLU A 446 58.86 -30.24 -14.29
CA GLU A 446 60.04 -29.76 -15.03
C GLU A 446 61.22 -29.65 -14.04
N GLY A 447 62.07 -30.64 -14.04
CA GLY A 447 63.23 -30.76 -13.14
C GLY A 447 64.31 -29.77 -13.54
N LEU A 448 64.62 -28.85 -12.68
CA LEU A 448 65.67 -27.85 -12.82
C LEU A 448 66.99 -28.27 -12.10
N THR A 449 66.89 -29.25 -11.21
CA THR A 449 68.07 -29.74 -10.42
C THR A 449 68.27 -31.24 -10.61
N PRO A 450 69.49 -31.78 -10.41
CA PRO A 450 69.75 -33.18 -10.51
C PRO A 450 68.84 -34.07 -9.64
N LYS A 451 68.49 -33.62 -8.46
CA LYS A 451 67.60 -34.33 -7.53
C LYS A 451 66.14 -34.39 -8.05
N GLU A 452 65.68 -33.34 -8.68
CA GLU A 452 64.36 -33.31 -9.32
C GLU A 452 64.30 -34.18 -10.54
N ALA A 453 65.37 -34.27 -11.32
CA ALA A 453 65.45 -35.16 -12.44
C ALA A 453 65.43 -36.65 -12.01
N GLU A 454 66.13 -37.00 -10.92
CA GLU A 454 66.09 -38.32 -10.31
C GLU A 454 64.68 -38.67 -9.78
N PHE A 455 64.02 -37.72 -9.12
CA PHE A 455 62.62 -37.86 -8.64
C PHE A 455 61.64 -38.07 -9.81
N ASN A 456 61.80 -37.31 -10.88
CA ASN A 456 60.97 -37.45 -12.09
C ASN A 456 61.16 -38.82 -12.75
N THR A 457 62.36 -39.40 -12.68
CA THR A 457 62.60 -40.73 -13.16
C THR A 457 61.78 -41.76 -12.37
N HIS A 458 61.74 -41.65 -11.05
CA HIS A 458 60.91 -42.52 -10.21
C HIS A 458 59.40 -42.32 -10.46
N ILE A 459 58.93 -41.08 -10.72
CA ILE A 459 57.56 -40.85 -11.16
C ILE A 459 57.27 -41.53 -12.47
N THR A 460 58.17 -41.43 -13.42
CA THR A 460 58.01 -42.07 -14.74
C THR A 460 57.96 -43.60 -14.60
N GLU A 461 58.90 -44.21 -13.87
CA GLU A 461 58.89 -45.61 -13.56
C GLU A 461 57.62 -46.10 -12.87
N PHE A 462 57.13 -45.32 -11.91
CA PHE A 462 55.85 -45.61 -11.26
C PHE A 462 54.68 -45.54 -12.24
N ASN A 463 54.60 -44.51 -13.05
CA ASN A 463 53.51 -44.29 -14.01
C ASN A 463 53.55 -45.44 -15.06
N ASP A 464 54.75 -45.82 -15.56
CA ASP A 464 54.91 -46.90 -16.52
C ASP A 464 54.51 -48.26 -15.92
N SER A 465 54.89 -48.53 -14.67
CA SER A 465 54.49 -49.77 -13.97
C SER A 465 52.93 -49.74 -13.75
N TYR A 466 52.39 -48.68 -13.28
CA TYR A 466 50.96 -48.53 -13.09
C TYR A 466 50.14 -48.72 -14.37
N MET A 467 50.57 -48.08 -15.44
CA MET A 467 49.95 -48.24 -16.78
C MET A 467 50.06 -49.68 -17.30
N ASN A 468 51.21 -50.34 -17.11
CA ASN A 468 51.43 -51.71 -17.53
C ASN A 468 50.53 -52.66 -16.70
N ASP A 469 50.50 -52.53 -15.39
CA ASP A 469 49.70 -53.39 -14.51
C ASP A 469 48.19 -53.27 -14.81
N LEU A 470 47.67 -52.02 -15.00
CA LEU A 470 46.33 -51.84 -15.45
C LEU A 470 46.02 -52.42 -16.82
N ASN A 471 46.95 -52.29 -17.78
CA ASN A 471 46.77 -52.87 -19.10
C ASN A 471 46.66 -54.43 -19.01
N ILE A 472 47.51 -55.05 -18.22
CA ILE A 472 47.48 -56.50 -18.02
C ILE A 472 46.13 -56.93 -17.40
N ILE A 473 45.64 -56.17 -16.42
CA ILE A 473 44.35 -56.46 -15.78
C ILE A 473 43.19 -56.28 -16.79
N ILE A 474 43.15 -55.17 -17.50
CA ILE A 474 42.13 -54.88 -18.50
C ILE A 474 42.11 -55.95 -19.61
N GLU A 475 43.26 -56.25 -20.19
CA GLU A 475 43.40 -57.31 -21.25
C GLU A 475 42.93 -58.67 -20.75
N LYS A 476 43.36 -59.06 -19.54
CA LYS A 476 42.99 -60.33 -18.91
C LYS A 476 41.50 -60.49 -18.72
N TYR A 477 40.85 -59.44 -18.21
CA TYR A 477 39.42 -59.49 -18.01
C TYR A 477 38.60 -59.32 -19.29
N THR A 478 39.06 -58.53 -20.24
CA THR A 478 38.45 -58.42 -21.58
C THR A 478 38.51 -59.79 -22.31
N ALA A 479 39.67 -60.48 -22.25
CA ALA A 479 39.82 -61.83 -22.86
C ALA A 479 38.91 -62.88 -22.19
N LYS A 480 38.75 -62.79 -20.83
CA LYS A 480 37.84 -63.68 -20.11
C LYS A 480 36.36 -63.39 -20.48
N LEU A 481 35.99 -62.15 -20.61
CA LEU A 481 34.61 -61.76 -20.99
C LEU A 481 34.32 -62.19 -22.44
N ALA A 482 35.28 -62.07 -23.35
CA ALA A 482 35.17 -62.55 -24.73
C ALA A 482 34.95 -64.05 -24.78
N ARG A 483 35.65 -64.83 -23.93
CA ARG A 483 35.47 -66.30 -23.82
C ARG A 483 34.08 -66.69 -23.35
N ILE A 484 33.49 -65.89 -22.42
CA ILE A 484 32.09 -66.11 -21.96
C ILE A 484 31.13 -65.86 -23.12
N LYS A 485 31.29 -64.74 -23.86
CA LYS A 485 30.45 -64.37 -25.01
C LYS A 485 30.56 -65.39 -26.19
N SER A 486 31.67 -66.02 -26.35
CA SER A 486 31.88 -67.03 -27.38
C SER A 486 31.59 -68.49 -26.93
N HIS A 487 31.11 -68.64 -25.66
CA HIS A 487 30.84 -70.01 -25.17
C HIS A 487 29.56 -70.55 -25.84
N PRO A 488 29.62 -71.86 -26.32
CA PRO A 488 28.46 -72.46 -27.02
C PRO A 488 27.16 -72.36 -26.30
N TYR A 489 27.13 -72.51 -24.98
CA TYR A 489 25.90 -72.39 -24.16
C TYR A 489 25.30 -70.97 -24.16
N TYR A 490 26.15 -69.93 -24.18
CA TYR A 490 25.64 -68.55 -24.29
C TYR A 490 25.03 -68.27 -25.65
N LEU A 491 25.61 -68.74 -26.71
CA LEU A 491 25.15 -68.66 -28.09
C LEU A 491 23.88 -69.49 -28.33
N GLU A 492 23.76 -70.61 -27.69
CA GLU A 492 22.62 -71.52 -27.72
C GLU A 492 21.38 -70.81 -27.06
N ILE A 493 21.58 -70.25 -25.85
CA ILE A 493 20.50 -69.49 -25.17
C ILE A 493 20.03 -68.33 -26.03
N GLN A 494 20.91 -67.59 -26.68
CA GLN A 494 20.49 -66.46 -27.56
C GLN A 494 19.77 -67.00 -28.83
N GLY A 495 20.18 -68.17 -29.37
CA GLY A 495 19.48 -68.77 -30.49
C GLY A 495 18.15 -69.39 -30.18
N GLU A 496 17.95 -69.97 -28.99
CA GLU A 496 16.64 -70.48 -28.51
C GLU A 496 15.62 -69.44 -28.12
N THR A 497 16.07 -68.20 -27.83
CA THR A 497 15.16 -67.07 -27.42
C THR A 497 14.77 -66.22 -28.61
N GLN A 498 15.36 -66.30 -29.75
CA GLN A 498 14.93 -65.70 -31.02
C GLN A 498 13.83 -66.54 -31.67
#